data_3daa6321e72d525daa65b00641937bd1
#
_entry.id   3daa6321e72d525daa65b00641937bd1
#
_cell.length_a   1.000
_cell.length_b   1.000
_cell.length_c   1.000
_cell.angle_alpha   90.00
_cell.angle_beta   90.00
_cell.angle_gamma   90.00
#
_symmetry.space_group_name_H-M   'P 1'
#
loop_
_entity.id
_entity.type
_entity.pdbx_description
1 polymer ?
#
loop_
_entity_poly.entity_id
_entity_poly.type
_entity_poly.pdbx_seq_one_letter_code
_entity_poly.pdbx_strand_id
1 'polypeptide(L)'
;TNILESFVGRFEVKIKEVGRYLINIDKLFLGEMLVGLTPPKEYAEYYSLILGRIDDKKTYISRVKNYPKNTSIEVTYGFFNPSPKGSVDAVPDARYSSIVARHMFVEMPDDNYEPRVADQRVGYFSTKITDLSTYDYFKGKDLINRWRLIKKDPAAEISEPINPIVFWVEKSTP
;
A
#
# COMPACT_ATOMS: atom_id res chain seq x y z
N THR A 1 -17.89 -6.86 10.50
CA THR A 1 -16.64 -6.25 10.01
C THR A 1 -17.03 -5.13 9.07
N ASN A 2 -16.92 -3.88 9.53
CA ASN A 2 -17.22 -2.73 8.69
C ASN A 2 -15.98 -2.43 7.85
N ILE A 3 -16.02 -2.87 6.61
CA ILE A 3 -15.01 -2.54 5.63
C ILE A 3 -15.35 -1.16 5.10
N LEU A 4 -14.48 -0.21 5.33
CA LEU A 4 -14.49 1.05 4.61
C LEU A 4 -14.01 0.78 3.21
N GLU A 5 -14.94 0.68 2.28
CA GLU A 5 -14.62 0.63 0.87
C GLU A 5 -14.27 2.05 0.41
N SER A 6 -12.99 2.29 0.20
CA SER A 6 -12.51 3.47 -0.50
C SER A 6 -12.56 3.19 -2.00
N PHE A 7 -13.40 3.92 -2.72
CA PHE A 7 -13.48 3.81 -4.18
C PHE A 7 -12.30 4.52 -4.81
N VAL A 8 -11.33 3.75 -5.32
CA VAL A 8 -10.12 4.28 -5.96
C VAL A 8 -10.18 4.29 -7.49
N GLY A 9 -11.12 3.58 -8.10
CA GLY A 9 -11.25 3.56 -9.56
C GLY A 9 -12.22 2.51 -10.08
N ARG A 10 -12.45 2.54 -11.38
CA ARG A 10 -13.23 1.53 -12.12
C ARG A 10 -12.30 0.77 -13.05
N PHE A 11 -12.43 -0.55 -13.04
CA PHE A 11 -11.76 -1.40 -14.01
C PHE A 11 -12.66 -1.67 -15.21
N GLU A 12 -12.05 -1.66 -16.37
CA GLU A 12 -12.69 -2.16 -17.57
C GLU A 12 -12.57 -3.68 -17.59
N VAL A 13 -13.71 -4.39 -17.57
CA VAL A 13 -13.72 -5.84 -17.68
C VAL A 13 -13.66 -6.21 -19.14
N LYS A 14 -12.59 -6.88 -19.55
CA LYS A 14 -12.38 -7.34 -20.92
C LYS A 14 -13.06 -8.68 -21.20
N ILE A 15 -12.94 -9.62 -20.26
CA ILE A 15 -13.52 -10.96 -20.38
C ILE A 15 -14.11 -11.34 -19.03
N LYS A 16 -15.30 -11.91 -19.06
CA LYS A 16 -15.97 -12.48 -17.89
C LYS A 16 -16.06 -13.99 -18.09
N GLU A 17 -15.39 -14.71 -17.19
CA GLU A 17 -15.49 -16.16 -17.05
C GLU A 17 -16.15 -16.52 -15.73
N VAL A 18 -16.58 -17.77 -15.55
CA VAL A 18 -17.16 -18.21 -14.27
C VAL A 18 -16.14 -18.06 -13.16
N GLY A 19 -16.44 -17.14 -12.23
CA GLY A 19 -15.58 -16.86 -11.06
C GLY A 19 -14.28 -16.09 -11.36
N ARG A 20 -14.10 -15.60 -12.61
CA ARG A 20 -12.89 -14.84 -13.00
C ARG A 20 -13.25 -13.67 -13.90
N TYR A 21 -12.43 -12.63 -13.80
CA TYR A 21 -12.55 -11.44 -14.65
C TYR A 21 -11.16 -11.07 -15.18
N LEU A 22 -11.07 -10.84 -16.48
CA LEU A 22 -9.90 -10.18 -17.06
C LEU A 22 -10.15 -8.68 -17.06
N ILE A 23 -9.34 -7.94 -16.34
CA ILE A 23 -9.47 -6.49 -16.18
C ILE A 23 -8.24 -5.77 -16.74
N ASN A 24 -8.47 -4.54 -17.25
CA ASN A 24 -7.37 -3.66 -17.62
C ASN A 24 -6.95 -2.85 -16.38
N ILE A 25 -5.71 -3.02 -15.96
CA ILE A 25 -5.13 -2.36 -14.77
C ILE A 25 -4.30 -1.12 -15.10
N ASP A 26 -4.07 -0.82 -16.37
CA ASP A 26 -3.16 0.27 -16.78
C ASP A 26 -3.55 1.61 -16.15
N LYS A 27 -4.82 1.98 -16.20
CA LYS A 27 -5.31 3.24 -15.64
C LYS A 27 -5.07 3.36 -14.13
N LEU A 28 -5.05 2.23 -13.42
CA LEU A 28 -4.85 2.23 -11.98
C LEU A 28 -3.37 2.39 -11.64
N PHE A 29 -2.50 1.74 -12.40
CA PHE A 29 -1.07 1.66 -12.09
C PHE A 29 -0.20 2.66 -12.83
N LEU A 30 -0.60 3.11 -14.02
CA LEU A 30 0.20 4.05 -14.80
C LEU A 30 -0.10 5.53 -14.51
N GLY A 31 -0.95 5.80 -13.51
CA GLY A 31 -1.26 7.13 -13.02
C GLY A 31 -1.05 7.24 -11.51
N GLU A 32 -1.39 8.38 -10.93
CA GLU A 32 -1.28 8.65 -9.49
C GLU A 32 -2.52 8.22 -8.68
N MET A 33 -3.35 7.31 -9.21
CA MET A 33 -4.60 6.91 -8.55
C MET A 33 -4.37 6.14 -7.24
N LEU A 34 -3.33 5.30 -7.19
CA LEU A 34 -3.02 4.49 -6.00
C LEU A 34 -2.10 5.20 -5.02
N VAL A 35 -1.16 5.98 -5.53
CA VAL A 35 -0.15 6.66 -4.73
C VAL A 35 0.10 8.03 -5.33
N GLY A 36 -0.10 9.09 -4.57
CA GLY A 36 0.33 10.43 -4.94
C GLY A 36 1.87 10.48 -4.89
N LEU A 37 2.51 10.44 -6.06
CA LEU A 37 3.96 10.48 -6.18
C LEU A 37 4.51 11.90 -6.26
N THR A 38 3.67 12.84 -6.68
CA THR A 38 4.00 14.26 -6.73
C THR A 38 3.53 14.95 -5.46
N PRO A 39 4.38 15.74 -4.80
CA PRO A 39 3.96 16.48 -3.63
C PRO A 39 2.87 17.50 -4.01
N PRO A 40 1.90 17.78 -3.11
CA PRO A 40 0.94 18.84 -3.30
C PRO A 40 1.64 20.17 -3.58
N LYS A 41 1.05 21.01 -4.42
CA LYS A 41 1.65 22.29 -4.83
C LYS A 41 2.04 23.20 -3.66
N GLU A 42 1.30 23.13 -2.58
CA GLU A 42 1.53 23.92 -1.36
C GLU A 42 2.87 23.56 -0.68
N TYR A 43 3.33 22.33 -0.85
CA TYR A 43 4.58 21.82 -0.27
C TYR A 43 5.72 21.74 -1.26
N ALA A 44 5.49 22.02 -2.53
CA ALA A 44 6.49 21.88 -3.60
C ALA A 44 7.74 22.75 -3.35
N GLU A 45 7.61 23.86 -2.62
CA GLU A 45 8.73 24.75 -2.31
C GLU A 45 9.72 24.17 -1.30
N TYR A 46 9.30 23.18 -0.50
CA TYR A 46 10.13 22.53 0.51
C TYR A 46 10.95 21.36 -0.02
N TYR A 47 10.69 20.92 -1.25
CA TYR A 47 11.39 19.78 -1.84
C TYR A 47 12.51 20.26 -2.76
N SER A 48 13.71 19.73 -2.55
CA SER A 48 14.88 20.04 -3.37
C SER A 48 14.75 19.51 -4.80
N LEU A 49 13.96 18.46 -5.01
CA LEU A 49 13.69 17.87 -6.31
C LEU A 49 12.18 17.89 -6.58
N ILE A 50 11.76 18.66 -7.57
CA ILE A 50 10.39 18.69 -8.05
C ILE A 50 10.28 17.81 -9.29
N LEU A 51 9.56 16.68 -9.16
CA LEU A 51 9.44 15.68 -10.22
C LEU A 51 8.74 16.21 -11.49
N GLY A 52 7.83 17.16 -11.34
CA GLY A 52 7.01 17.64 -12.45
C GLY A 52 5.82 16.75 -12.72
N ARG A 53 5.53 16.48 -13.99
CA ARG A 53 4.39 15.64 -14.40
C ARG A 53 4.84 14.24 -14.82
N ILE A 54 3.95 13.27 -14.68
CA ILE A 54 4.17 11.92 -15.22
C ILE A 54 4.31 12.01 -16.76
N ASP A 55 5.33 11.35 -17.27
CA ASP A 55 5.55 11.12 -18.69
C ASP A 55 5.02 9.74 -19.07
N ASP A 56 3.86 9.71 -19.74
CA ASP A 56 3.18 8.47 -20.11
C ASP A 56 4.06 7.58 -21.02
N LYS A 57 4.98 8.17 -21.78
CA LYS A 57 5.89 7.41 -22.65
C LYS A 57 7.00 6.69 -21.89
N LYS A 58 7.27 7.14 -20.67
CA LYS A 58 8.32 6.60 -19.80
C LYS A 58 7.78 5.90 -18.57
N THR A 59 6.45 5.79 -18.47
CA THR A 59 5.77 5.11 -17.37
C THR A 59 5.23 3.78 -17.85
N TYR A 60 5.63 2.71 -17.19
CA TYR A 60 5.26 1.35 -17.60
C TYR A 60 5.35 0.36 -16.43
N ILE A 61 4.58 -0.72 -16.53
CA ILE A 61 4.67 -1.85 -15.61
C ILE A 61 5.94 -2.63 -15.95
N SER A 62 6.93 -2.57 -15.06
CA SER A 62 8.25 -3.19 -15.26
C SER A 62 8.27 -4.67 -14.88
N ARG A 63 7.44 -5.05 -13.90
CA ARG A 63 7.44 -6.43 -13.40
C ARG A 63 6.12 -6.80 -12.75
N VAL A 64 5.67 -8.03 -12.99
CA VAL A 64 4.53 -8.62 -12.28
C VAL A 64 4.96 -9.98 -11.73
N LYS A 65 4.69 -10.21 -10.44
CA LYS A 65 4.84 -11.50 -9.79
C LYS A 65 3.53 -11.84 -9.11
N ASN A 66 2.97 -12.96 -9.48
CA ASN A 66 1.71 -13.44 -8.93
C ASN A 66 1.91 -14.74 -8.17
N TYR A 67 1.35 -14.81 -6.98
CA TYR A 67 1.38 -15.95 -6.08
C TYR A 67 -0.06 -16.26 -5.63
N PRO A 68 -0.33 -17.42 -5.04
CA PRO A 68 -1.71 -17.82 -4.69
C PRO A 68 -2.48 -16.79 -3.83
N LYS A 69 -1.78 -16.08 -2.94
CA LYS A 69 -2.41 -15.14 -1.98
C LYS A 69 -1.85 -13.73 -2.04
N ASN A 70 -0.96 -13.45 -2.97
CA ASN A 70 -0.45 -12.09 -3.14
C ASN A 70 0.04 -11.84 -4.56
N THR A 71 0.00 -10.58 -4.95
CA THR A 71 0.50 -10.11 -6.24
C THR A 71 1.38 -8.90 -6.01
N SER A 72 2.56 -8.91 -6.60
CA SER A 72 3.49 -7.78 -6.61
C SER A 72 3.58 -7.20 -8.01
N ILE A 73 3.27 -5.92 -8.15
CA ILE A 73 3.34 -5.17 -9.40
C ILE A 73 4.34 -4.05 -9.22
N GLU A 74 5.38 -4.06 -10.03
CA GLU A 74 6.41 -3.04 -10.04
C GLU A 74 6.20 -2.12 -11.23
N VAL A 75 6.12 -0.84 -10.96
CA VAL A 75 5.88 0.21 -11.96
C VAL A 75 7.02 1.19 -11.94
N THR A 76 7.57 1.45 -13.11
CA THR A 76 8.51 2.54 -13.31
C THR A 76 7.74 3.77 -13.75
N TYR A 77 7.73 4.81 -12.92
CA TYR A 77 7.14 6.10 -13.23
C TYR A 77 8.20 7.03 -13.75
N GLY A 78 8.06 7.48 -14.98
CA GLY A 78 8.89 8.54 -15.56
C GLY A 78 8.26 9.90 -15.30
N PHE A 79 9.10 10.88 -14.99
CA PHE A 79 8.68 12.26 -14.74
C PHE A 79 9.43 13.22 -15.65
N PHE A 80 8.73 14.28 -16.02
CA PHE A 80 9.31 15.38 -16.79
C PHE A 80 8.95 16.73 -16.18
N ASN A 81 9.98 17.52 -15.89
CA ASN A 81 9.86 18.90 -15.46
C ASN A 81 10.70 19.80 -16.38
N PRO A 82 10.07 20.62 -17.24
CA PRO A 82 10.83 21.48 -18.18
C PRO A 82 11.65 22.56 -17.48
N SER A 83 11.29 22.92 -16.25
CA SER A 83 11.95 24.00 -15.49
C SER A 83 12.10 23.58 -14.02
N PRO A 84 13.02 22.64 -13.73
CA PRO A 84 13.24 22.18 -12.37
C PRO A 84 13.83 23.32 -11.52
N LYS A 85 13.28 23.50 -10.33
CA LYS A 85 13.86 24.40 -9.32
C LYS A 85 14.80 23.57 -8.46
N GLY A 86 16.05 23.98 -8.42
CA GLY A 86 17.10 23.30 -7.67
C GLY A 86 17.78 22.21 -8.49
N SER A 87 19.06 22.07 -8.27
CA SER A 87 19.89 20.98 -8.78
C SER A 87 20.34 20.15 -7.58
N VAL A 88 20.25 18.84 -7.71
CA VAL A 88 20.99 17.93 -6.85
C VAL A 88 22.28 17.63 -7.59
N ASP A 89 23.43 17.90 -7.01
CA ASP A 89 24.76 17.74 -7.65
C ASP A 89 24.98 16.35 -8.27
N ALA A 90 24.24 15.36 -7.78
CA ALA A 90 24.29 13.99 -8.29
C ALA A 90 23.41 13.74 -9.54
N VAL A 91 22.60 14.71 -9.98
CA VAL A 91 21.67 14.54 -11.11
C VAL A 91 22.08 15.44 -12.26
N PRO A 92 22.69 14.91 -13.33
CA PRO A 92 23.18 15.71 -14.46
C PRO A 92 22.10 16.49 -15.20
N ASP A 93 20.88 15.93 -15.27
CA ASP A 93 19.71 16.58 -15.87
C ASP A 93 18.47 16.38 -15.00
N ALA A 94 18.14 17.39 -14.21
CA ALA A 94 16.99 17.35 -13.30
C ALA A 94 15.62 17.45 -14.01
N ARG A 95 15.58 17.64 -15.33
CA ARG A 95 14.32 17.68 -16.10
C ARG A 95 13.68 16.31 -16.21
N TYR A 96 14.48 15.25 -16.15
CA TYR A 96 14.02 13.86 -16.23
C TYR A 96 14.38 13.12 -14.96
N SER A 97 13.39 12.43 -14.40
CA SER A 97 13.58 11.54 -13.26
C SER A 97 12.71 10.32 -13.38
N SER A 98 13.03 9.29 -12.64
CA SER A 98 12.18 8.09 -12.55
C SER A 98 12.13 7.57 -11.13
N ILE A 99 10.97 7.03 -10.77
CA ILE A 99 10.75 6.36 -9.49
C ILE A 99 10.20 4.97 -9.79
N VAL A 100 10.77 3.97 -9.14
CA VAL A 100 10.25 2.61 -9.20
C VAL A 100 9.44 2.37 -7.93
N ALA A 101 8.13 2.15 -8.10
CA ALA A 101 7.24 1.81 -7.00
C ALA A 101 6.79 0.36 -7.11
N ARG A 102 6.73 -0.33 -5.98
CA ARG A 102 6.23 -1.69 -5.89
C ARG A 102 4.91 -1.69 -5.14
N HIS A 103 3.86 -2.10 -5.82
CA HIS A 103 2.53 -2.29 -5.27
C HIS A 103 2.36 -3.76 -4.88
N MET A 104 2.00 -4.02 -3.64
CA MET A 104 1.75 -5.36 -3.15
C MET A 104 0.28 -5.50 -2.74
N PHE A 105 -0.40 -6.45 -3.36
CA PHE A 105 -1.76 -6.84 -3.01
C PHE A 105 -1.71 -8.18 -2.29
N VAL A 106 -2.31 -8.22 -1.12
CA VAL A 106 -2.37 -9.43 -0.31
C VAL A 106 -3.84 -9.76 -0.08
N GLU A 107 -4.20 -11.02 -0.34
CA GLU A 107 -5.53 -11.50 0.00
C GLU A 107 -5.74 -11.40 1.52
N MET A 108 -6.81 -10.71 1.90
CA MET A 108 -7.16 -10.59 3.32
C MET A 108 -7.64 -11.96 3.83
N PRO A 109 -7.11 -12.45 4.95
CA PRO A 109 -7.55 -13.70 5.52
C PRO A 109 -9.01 -13.56 6.02
N ASP A 110 -9.84 -14.55 5.68
CA ASP A 110 -11.18 -14.72 6.27
C ASP A 110 -11.06 -15.74 7.41
N ASP A 111 -10.70 -15.27 8.59
CA ASP A 111 -10.31 -16.10 9.71
C ASP A 111 -10.96 -15.70 11.05
N ASN A 112 -12.07 -14.95 10.99
CA ASN A 112 -12.81 -14.44 12.15
C ASN A 112 -11.90 -13.65 13.13
N TYR A 113 -10.91 -12.94 12.61
CA TYR A 113 -10.07 -12.08 13.45
C TYR A 113 -10.88 -10.90 13.99
N GLU A 114 -10.91 -10.76 15.31
CA GLU A 114 -11.51 -9.61 15.98
C GLU A 114 -10.41 -8.60 16.35
N PRO A 115 -10.44 -7.40 15.76
CA PRO A 115 -9.48 -6.35 16.12
C PRO A 115 -9.74 -5.84 17.53
N ARG A 116 -8.67 -5.47 18.21
CA ARG A 116 -8.73 -4.90 19.56
C ARG A 116 -8.57 -3.39 19.50
N VAL A 117 -9.48 -2.68 20.15
CA VAL A 117 -9.38 -1.22 20.29
C VAL A 117 -8.26 -0.87 21.28
N ALA A 118 -7.46 0.13 20.92
CA ALA A 118 -6.38 0.62 21.77
C ALA A 118 -6.93 1.36 22.99
N ASP A 119 -6.28 1.13 24.13
CA ASP A 119 -6.52 1.91 25.34
C ASP A 119 -5.50 3.05 25.40
N GLN A 120 -5.96 4.28 25.49
CA GLN A 120 -5.09 5.47 25.52
C GLN A 120 -4.12 5.53 26.71
N ARG A 121 -4.39 4.73 27.76
CA ARG A 121 -3.51 4.63 28.92
C ARG A 121 -2.23 3.81 28.63
N VAL A 122 -2.23 3.09 27.53
CA VAL A 122 -1.09 2.25 27.14
C VAL A 122 -0.66 2.63 25.72
N GLY A 123 0.63 2.86 25.54
CA GLY A 123 1.20 3.21 24.23
C GLY A 123 1.31 1.98 23.34
N TYR A 124 0.35 1.83 22.42
CA TYR A 124 0.39 0.82 21.37
C TYR A 124 0.65 1.48 20.01
N PHE A 125 1.32 0.77 19.12
CA PHE A 125 1.21 1.06 17.70
C PHE A 125 -0.18 0.65 17.24
N SER A 126 -0.90 1.57 16.63
CA SER A 126 -2.28 1.35 16.20
C SER A 126 -2.51 1.80 14.76
N THR A 127 -3.51 1.20 14.14
CA THR A 127 -4.05 1.65 12.86
C THR A 127 -5.36 2.37 13.13
N LYS A 128 -5.43 3.64 12.73
CA LYS A 128 -6.66 4.42 12.86
C LYS A 128 -7.63 4.06 11.75
N ILE A 129 -8.85 3.73 12.14
CA ILE A 129 -9.97 3.51 11.21
C ILE A 129 -11.11 4.48 11.53
N THR A 130 -11.86 4.86 10.51
CA THR A 130 -13.11 5.60 10.68
C THR A 130 -14.27 4.62 10.62
N ASP A 131 -15.09 4.55 11.66
CA ASP A 131 -16.27 3.72 11.69
C ASP A 131 -17.44 4.48 11.05
N LEU A 132 -17.82 4.06 9.84
CA LEU A 132 -18.96 4.64 9.10
C LEU A 132 -20.26 3.84 9.28
N SER A 133 -20.32 2.90 10.22
CA SER A 133 -21.53 2.12 10.50
C SER A 133 -22.65 2.92 11.15
N THR A 134 -22.34 4.13 11.62
CA THR A 134 -23.31 5.05 12.23
C THR A 134 -23.24 6.41 11.54
N TYR A 135 -24.35 7.16 11.59
CA TYR A 135 -24.42 8.53 11.06
C TYR A 135 -23.64 9.57 11.90
N ASP A 136 -23.08 9.17 13.04
CA ASP A 136 -22.31 10.06 13.89
C ASP A 136 -20.96 10.37 13.22
N TYR A 137 -20.74 11.62 12.92
CA TYR A 137 -19.46 12.13 12.42
C TYR A 137 -18.34 11.83 13.43
N PHE A 138 -17.22 11.28 12.95
CA PHE A 138 -15.94 11.15 13.68
C PHE A 138 -15.82 10.02 14.72
N LYS A 139 -16.44 8.88 14.55
CA LYS A 139 -16.05 7.70 15.34
C LYS A 139 -14.78 7.06 14.75
N GLY A 140 -13.64 7.69 15.02
CA GLY A 140 -12.34 7.05 14.81
C GLY A 140 -12.12 5.98 15.88
N LYS A 141 -11.64 4.80 15.47
CA LYS A 141 -11.16 3.76 16.37
C LYS A 141 -9.70 3.50 16.08
N ASP A 142 -8.89 3.48 17.12
CA ASP A 142 -7.51 3.06 17.04
C ASP A 142 -7.44 1.55 17.32
N LEU A 143 -7.05 0.78 16.31
CA LEU A 143 -6.92 -0.67 16.42
C LEU A 143 -5.47 -1.04 16.67
N ILE A 144 -5.22 -1.84 17.71
CA ILE A 144 -3.87 -2.25 18.10
C ILE A 144 -3.26 -3.12 16.99
N ASN A 145 -2.04 -2.76 16.57
CA ASN A 145 -1.22 -3.60 15.72
C ASN A 145 -0.62 -4.72 16.56
N ARG A 146 -1.12 -5.93 16.40
CA ARG A 146 -0.68 -7.09 17.15
C ARG A 146 -0.61 -8.34 16.28
N TRP A 147 0.27 -9.24 16.68
CA TRP A 147 0.31 -10.57 16.10
C TRP A 147 -0.89 -11.39 16.56
N ARG A 148 -1.46 -12.18 15.65
CA ARG A 148 -2.49 -13.16 15.99
C ARG A 148 -1.83 -14.45 16.44
N LEU A 149 -1.61 -14.56 17.74
CA LEU A 149 -1.04 -15.75 18.36
C LEU A 149 -2.17 -16.58 18.98
N ILE A 150 -2.52 -17.68 18.32
CA ILE A 150 -3.52 -18.64 18.81
C ILE A 150 -2.74 -19.77 19.47
N LYS A 151 -3.11 -20.11 20.72
CA LYS A 151 -2.50 -21.22 21.44
C LYS A 151 -2.68 -22.53 20.68
N LYS A 152 -1.65 -23.34 20.60
CA LYS A 152 -1.71 -24.71 20.05
C LYS A 152 -2.53 -25.61 20.97
N ASP A 153 -2.35 -25.44 22.29
CA ASP A 153 -3.18 -26.06 23.32
C ASP A 153 -3.98 -24.97 24.05
N PRO A 154 -5.30 -24.85 23.78
CA PRO A 154 -6.14 -23.85 24.42
C PRO A 154 -6.32 -24.04 25.93
N ALA A 155 -6.17 -25.28 26.43
CA ALA A 155 -6.36 -25.61 27.83
C ALA A 155 -5.12 -25.33 28.69
N ALA A 156 -3.95 -25.27 28.09
CA ALA A 156 -2.72 -24.99 28.82
C ALA A 156 -2.64 -23.51 29.22
N GLU A 157 -2.10 -23.23 30.39
CA GLU A 157 -1.84 -21.85 30.85
C GLU A 157 -0.86 -21.15 29.90
N ILE A 158 0.22 -21.83 29.51
CA ILE A 158 1.22 -21.38 28.54
C ILE A 158 1.27 -22.41 27.42
N SER A 159 1.25 -21.96 26.18
CA SER A 159 1.31 -22.80 24.99
C SER A 159 2.06 -22.12 23.88
N GLU A 160 2.73 -22.88 23.06
CA GLU A 160 3.25 -22.40 21.78
C GLU A 160 2.10 -21.94 20.87
N PRO A 161 2.31 -20.99 19.99
CA PRO A 161 1.32 -20.61 19.00
C PRO A 161 1.21 -21.67 17.87
N ILE A 162 0.02 -21.79 17.30
CA ILE A 162 -0.19 -22.64 16.10
C ILE A 162 0.75 -22.18 14.96
N ASN A 163 0.78 -20.84 14.75
CA ASN A 163 1.64 -20.22 13.75
C ASN A 163 2.65 -19.32 14.48
N PRO A 164 3.94 -19.68 14.49
CA PRO A 164 4.97 -18.87 15.12
C PRO A 164 5.21 -17.58 14.34
N ILE A 165 5.75 -16.57 15.00
CA ILE A 165 6.24 -15.38 14.34
C ILE A 165 7.54 -15.76 13.60
N VAL A 166 7.54 -15.57 12.27
CA VAL A 166 8.68 -15.93 11.43
C VAL A 166 9.26 -14.65 10.81
N PHE A 167 10.55 -14.45 11.00
CA PHE A 167 11.31 -13.40 10.35
C PHE A 167 12.12 -14.01 9.20
N TRP A 168 11.96 -13.44 8.01
CA TRP A 168 12.75 -13.82 6.85
C TRP A 168 13.88 -12.80 6.71
N VAL A 169 15.10 -13.28 6.82
CA VAL A 169 16.31 -12.45 6.67
C VAL A 169 16.90 -12.72 5.30
N GLU A 170 17.22 -11.66 4.58
CA GLU A 170 17.87 -11.79 3.28
C GLU A 170 19.29 -12.36 3.46
N LYS A 171 19.71 -13.24 2.53
CA LYS A 171 21.01 -13.90 2.59
C LYS A 171 22.21 -12.94 2.57
N SER A 172 22.02 -11.74 2.04
CA SER A 172 23.03 -10.67 2.01
C SER A 172 23.11 -9.85 3.30
N THR A 173 22.19 -10.06 4.24
CA THR A 173 22.21 -9.37 5.54
C THR A 173 23.33 -9.97 6.38
N PRO A 174 24.30 -9.16 6.85
CA PRO A 174 25.43 -9.62 7.67
C PRO A 174 24.99 -10.12 9.05
#